data_27feaad879650cc2327a35bca7ce668c
#
_entry.id   27feaad879650cc2327a35bca7ce668c
#
_cell.length_a   1.000
_cell.length_b   1.000
_cell.length_c   1.000
_cell.angle_alpha   90.00
_cell.angle_beta   90.00
_cell.angle_gamma   90.00
#
_symmetry.space_group_name_H-M   'P 1'
#
loop_
_entity.id
_entity.type
_entity.pdbx_description
1 polymer ?
#
loop_
_entity_poly.entity_id
_entity_poly.type
_entity_poly.pdbx_seq_one_letter_code
_entity_poly.pdbx_strand_id
1 'polypeptide(L)'
;MQVRARSNIPVPQVHSFDTEEHNDVGAPYILMDYIHGTVASELRLAKGCAVGLYGSAEQDQIFRREMAAVQANLVAFTFDRIGSLYQDPVTDDFFIGPDIETNKGPWRHSSVYFTDVAEHALQVCVNNAASEVLTSASFLLPVVFSHLMKLVESDHTSGDNLAAPFCLTNRDFGPHNLLVDDHFHIVGVIDLDGIMAAPYEVAAQFPVLAGLDPEPPGHVETRPMALERITRTKPLIREYNYMVKEIEEHSVPRGCKIGDIMLSNGARAVQGLNQYKSHQKHVNEIWMRAYARLLVGHLSSTASSSFADQEQELRDEP
;
A
#
# COMPACT_ATOMS: atom_id res chain seq x y z
N MET A 1 -21.76 -1.88 7.87
CA MET A 1 -20.43 -1.57 7.34
C MET A 1 -20.51 -1.37 5.83
N GLN A 2 -20.05 -0.24 5.30
CA GLN A 2 -20.25 0.16 3.90
C GLN A 2 -19.54 -0.76 2.89
N VAL A 3 -18.39 -1.34 3.22
CA VAL A 3 -17.65 -2.24 2.32
C VAL A 3 -18.51 -3.42 1.90
N ARG A 4 -19.14 -4.13 2.86
CA ARG A 4 -20.03 -5.26 2.56
C ARG A 4 -21.25 -4.87 1.71
N ALA A 5 -21.83 -3.70 1.98
CA ALA A 5 -23.05 -3.27 1.29
C ALA A 5 -22.81 -2.76 -0.15
N ARG A 6 -21.59 -2.36 -0.47
CA ARG A 6 -21.24 -1.67 -1.72
C ARG A 6 -20.17 -2.39 -2.55
N SER A 7 -19.72 -3.57 -2.10
CA SER A 7 -18.73 -4.39 -2.82
C SER A 7 -19.01 -5.88 -2.62
N ASN A 8 -18.35 -6.72 -3.43
CA ASN A 8 -18.38 -8.17 -3.31
C ASN A 8 -17.27 -8.70 -2.39
N ILE A 9 -16.61 -7.85 -1.61
CA ILE A 9 -15.56 -8.26 -0.69
C ILE A 9 -16.22 -9.04 0.47
N PRO A 10 -15.80 -10.29 0.74
CA PRO A 10 -16.41 -11.15 1.74
C PRO A 10 -15.95 -10.75 3.16
N VAL A 11 -16.42 -9.62 3.65
CA VAL A 11 -16.16 -9.17 5.03
C VAL A 11 -17.27 -9.66 5.98
N PRO A 12 -16.94 -10.00 7.26
CA PRO A 12 -17.93 -10.40 8.23
C PRO A 12 -18.92 -9.28 8.53
N GLN A 13 -20.17 -9.62 8.80
CA GLN A 13 -21.13 -8.66 9.34
C GLN A 13 -20.81 -8.39 10.80
N VAL A 14 -20.68 -7.12 11.16
CA VAL A 14 -20.60 -6.69 12.56
C VAL A 14 -22.03 -6.57 13.09
N HIS A 15 -22.33 -7.23 14.20
CA HIS A 15 -23.63 -7.25 14.87
C HIS A 15 -23.67 -6.24 16.02
N SER A 16 -22.56 -6.12 16.76
CA SER A 16 -22.42 -5.20 17.89
C SER A 16 -20.95 -4.94 18.17
N PHE A 17 -20.65 -3.83 18.79
CA PHE A 17 -19.34 -3.52 19.35
C PHE A 17 -19.49 -2.59 20.55
N ASP A 18 -18.49 -2.61 21.42
CA ASP A 18 -18.37 -1.69 22.53
C ASP A 18 -16.90 -1.36 22.76
N THR A 19 -16.57 -0.10 22.88
CA THR A 19 -15.20 0.40 23.07
C THR A 19 -14.84 0.64 24.55
N GLU A 20 -15.83 0.52 25.46
CA GLU A 20 -15.64 0.76 26.86
C GLU A 20 -15.15 -0.50 27.60
N GLU A 21 -14.30 -0.31 28.61
CA GLU A 21 -13.87 -1.43 29.47
C GLU A 21 -14.96 -1.84 30.46
N HIS A 22 -15.88 -0.91 30.80
CA HIS A 22 -16.94 -1.12 31.77
C HIS A 22 -18.26 -1.47 31.09
N ASN A 23 -18.32 -2.66 30.50
CA ASN A 23 -19.51 -3.22 29.89
C ASN A 23 -19.79 -4.64 30.44
N ASP A 24 -20.86 -5.28 30.01
CA ASP A 24 -21.26 -6.61 30.51
C ASP A 24 -20.23 -7.72 30.17
N VAL A 25 -19.35 -7.49 29.20
CA VAL A 25 -18.26 -8.41 28.80
C VAL A 25 -17.00 -8.14 29.65
N GLY A 26 -16.82 -6.94 30.18
CA GLY A 26 -15.67 -6.52 30.97
C GLY A 26 -14.42 -6.16 30.12
N ALA A 27 -14.60 -5.96 28.81
CA ALA A 27 -13.55 -5.54 27.89
C ALA A 27 -14.16 -4.95 26.60
N PRO A 28 -13.44 -4.09 25.87
CA PRO A 28 -13.83 -3.71 24.52
C PRO A 28 -14.02 -4.94 23.63
N TYR A 29 -15.06 -4.97 22.80
CA TYR A 29 -15.34 -6.11 21.92
C TYR A 29 -15.96 -5.70 20.60
N ILE A 30 -15.82 -6.59 19.60
CA ILE A 30 -16.57 -6.56 18.34
C ILE A 30 -17.21 -7.95 18.16
N LEU A 31 -18.54 -8.01 18.09
CA LEU A 31 -19.31 -9.21 17.77
C LEU A 31 -19.61 -9.22 16.27
N MET A 32 -19.13 -10.24 15.56
CA MET A 32 -19.29 -10.36 14.12
C MET A 32 -19.58 -11.79 13.69
N ASP A 33 -19.98 -11.96 12.42
CA ASP A 33 -20.14 -13.29 11.81
C ASP A 33 -18.85 -14.12 11.99
N TYR A 34 -19.03 -15.41 12.28
CA TYR A 34 -17.96 -16.36 12.16
C TYR A 34 -17.86 -16.87 10.71
N ILE A 35 -16.72 -16.66 10.06
CA ILE A 35 -16.46 -17.15 8.71
C ILE A 35 -15.70 -18.47 8.80
N HIS A 36 -16.28 -19.55 8.24
CA HIS A 36 -15.62 -20.85 8.18
C HIS A 36 -14.51 -20.82 7.12
N GLY A 37 -13.27 -20.76 7.56
CA GLY A 37 -12.08 -20.71 6.73
C GLY A 37 -10.82 -20.78 7.58
N THR A 38 -9.69 -20.97 6.94
CA THR A 38 -8.36 -20.96 7.58
C THR A 38 -7.58 -19.75 7.04
N VAL A 39 -6.79 -19.11 7.88
CA VAL A 39 -5.89 -18.03 7.43
C VAL A 39 -4.96 -18.55 6.34
N ALA A 40 -4.91 -17.89 5.19
CA ALA A 40 -4.21 -18.38 3.99
C ALA A 40 -2.73 -18.68 4.25
N SER A 41 -2.04 -17.83 5.03
CA SER A 41 -0.64 -18.04 5.42
C SER A 41 -0.47 -19.29 6.31
N GLU A 42 -1.42 -19.60 7.19
CA GLU A 42 -1.40 -20.78 8.05
C GLU A 42 -1.69 -22.05 7.25
N LEU A 43 -2.72 -22.04 6.39
CA LEU A 43 -3.06 -23.16 5.53
C LEU A 43 -1.88 -23.51 4.60
N ARG A 44 -1.22 -22.50 4.04
CA ARG A 44 -0.01 -22.67 3.23
C ARG A 44 1.08 -23.44 3.97
N LEU A 45 1.34 -23.09 5.23
CA LEU A 45 2.33 -23.75 6.07
C LEU A 45 1.88 -25.19 6.42
N ALA A 46 0.62 -25.37 6.81
CA ALA A 46 0.05 -26.68 7.17
C ALA A 46 0.10 -27.68 6.00
N LYS A 47 -0.13 -27.19 4.77
CA LYS A 47 -0.05 -28.03 3.55
C LYS A 47 1.38 -28.22 3.02
N GLY A 48 2.38 -27.59 3.60
CA GLY A 48 3.77 -27.67 3.14
C GLY A 48 3.95 -27.18 1.70
N CYS A 49 3.24 -26.13 1.30
CA CYS A 49 3.32 -25.59 -0.05
C CYS A 49 4.72 -25.09 -0.37
N ALA A 50 5.10 -25.12 -1.66
CA ALA A 50 6.36 -24.58 -2.11
C ALA A 50 6.53 -23.10 -1.76
N VAL A 51 7.77 -22.65 -1.60
CA VAL A 51 8.09 -21.26 -1.24
C VAL A 51 7.53 -20.30 -2.27
N GLY A 52 6.67 -19.39 -1.81
CA GLY A 52 6.04 -18.36 -2.65
C GLY A 52 4.73 -18.79 -3.31
N LEU A 53 4.25 -20.05 -3.12
CA LEU A 53 2.98 -20.53 -3.66
C LEU A 53 1.94 -20.79 -2.57
N TYR A 54 0.67 -20.61 -2.91
CA TYR A 54 -0.53 -20.94 -2.13
C TYR A 54 -1.25 -22.13 -2.77
N GLY A 55 -0.86 -23.35 -2.39
CA GLY A 55 -1.34 -24.59 -2.99
C GLY A 55 -0.56 -25.01 -4.24
N SER A 56 -1.26 -25.61 -5.23
CA SER A 56 -0.72 -25.87 -6.56
C SER A 56 -0.53 -24.58 -7.34
N ALA A 57 0.16 -24.62 -8.48
CA ALA A 57 0.32 -23.43 -9.33
C ALA A 57 -1.03 -22.86 -9.81
N GLU A 58 -2.02 -23.71 -10.08
CA GLU A 58 -3.36 -23.29 -10.45
C GLU A 58 -4.10 -22.62 -9.28
N GLN A 59 -4.01 -23.20 -8.09
CA GLN A 59 -4.60 -22.62 -6.87
C GLN A 59 -3.95 -21.28 -6.51
N ASP A 60 -2.63 -21.16 -6.63
CA ASP A 60 -1.91 -19.90 -6.41
C ASP A 60 -2.36 -18.80 -7.37
N GLN A 61 -2.58 -19.13 -8.64
CA GLN A 61 -3.07 -18.18 -9.63
C GLN A 61 -4.48 -17.69 -9.30
N ILE A 62 -5.38 -18.60 -8.92
CA ILE A 62 -6.74 -18.26 -8.49
C ILE A 62 -6.70 -17.38 -7.24
N PHE A 63 -5.96 -17.78 -6.21
CA PHE A 63 -5.80 -17.02 -4.98
C PHE A 63 -5.28 -15.60 -5.21
N ARG A 64 -4.24 -15.44 -6.04
CA ARG A 64 -3.70 -14.11 -6.38
C ARG A 64 -4.70 -13.26 -7.16
N ARG A 65 -5.48 -13.86 -8.04
CA ARG A 65 -6.53 -13.16 -8.78
C ARG A 65 -7.64 -12.67 -7.86
N GLU A 66 -8.05 -13.49 -6.88
CA GLU A 66 -9.03 -13.10 -5.88
C GLU A 66 -8.48 -12.00 -4.95
N MET A 67 -7.20 -12.07 -4.52
CA MET A 67 -6.54 -10.96 -3.81
C MET A 67 -6.55 -9.67 -4.63
N ALA A 68 -6.20 -9.73 -5.91
CA ALA A 68 -6.22 -8.58 -6.80
C ALA A 68 -7.64 -7.98 -6.92
N ALA A 69 -8.66 -8.83 -6.95
CA ALA A 69 -10.06 -8.41 -6.97
C ALA A 69 -10.47 -7.70 -5.67
N VAL A 70 -10.05 -8.20 -4.52
CA VAL A 70 -10.28 -7.50 -3.23
C VAL A 70 -9.64 -6.13 -3.23
N GLN A 71 -8.37 -6.02 -3.63
CA GLN A 71 -7.64 -4.76 -3.68
C GLN A 71 -8.28 -3.75 -4.64
N ALA A 72 -8.60 -4.16 -5.86
CA ALA A 72 -9.25 -3.31 -6.86
C ALA A 72 -10.65 -2.84 -6.40
N ASN A 73 -11.41 -3.70 -5.72
CA ASN A 73 -12.72 -3.33 -5.17
C ASN A 73 -12.61 -2.35 -3.99
N LEU A 74 -11.56 -2.41 -3.18
CA LEU A 74 -11.30 -1.40 -2.13
C LEU A 74 -11.01 -0.03 -2.77
N VAL A 75 -10.15 0.01 -3.77
CA VAL A 75 -9.76 1.26 -4.46
C VAL A 75 -10.94 1.93 -5.17
N ALA A 76 -11.99 1.20 -5.50
CA ALA A 76 -13.21 1.75 -6.08
C ALA A 76 -13.99 2.70 -5.14
N PHE A 77 -13.74 2.63 -3.83
CA PHE A 77 -14.30 3.60 -2.88
C PHE A 77 -13.43 4.85 -2.86
N THR A 78 -14.01 6.00 -3.21
CA THR A 78 -13.30 7.27 -3.32
C THR A 78 -13.76 8.29 -2.29
N PHE A 79 -12.83 9.14 -1.84
CA PHE A 79 -13.00 10.15 -0.81
C PHE A 79 -12.32 11.46 -1.22
N ASP A 80 -12.75 12.56 -0.63
CA ASP A 80 -12.19 13.90 -0.86
C ASP A 80 -11.04 14.25 0.10
N ARG A 81 -10.70 13.35 1.04
CA ARG A 81 -9.68 13.54 2.07
C ARG A 81 -8.93 12.25 2.33
N ILE A 82 -7.71 12.38 2.82
CA ILE A 82 -6.85 11.31 3.34
C ILE A 82 -7.04 11.22 4.85
N GLY A 83 -7.14 10.01 5.40
CA GLY A 83 -7.25 9.75 6.83
C GLY A 83 -7.99 8.45 7.12
N SER A 84 -8.18 8.16 8.40
CA SER A 84 -8.87 6.94 8.84
C SER A 84 -10.39 7.11 8.76
N LEU A 85 -11.09 5.99 8.63
CA LEU A 85 -12.54 5.94 8.54
C LEU A 85 -13.14 5.91 9.94
N TYR A 86 -14.00 6.88 10.23
CA TYR A 86 -14.73 7.01 11.49
C TYR A 86 -16.22 6.87 11.26
N GLN A 87 -16.95 6.50 12.30
CA GLN A 87 -18.40 6.51 12.34
C GLN A 87 -18.86 7.53 13.38
N ASP A 88 -19.79 8.40 12.99
CA ASP A 88 -20.45 9.32 13.90
C ASP A 88 -21.42 8.53 14.81
N PRO A 89 -21.27 8.57 16.13
CA PRO A 89 -22.09 7.75 17.03
C PRO A 89 -23.55 8.23 17.13
N VAL A 90 -23.86 9.43 16.62
CA VAL A 90 -25.22 10.02 16.69
C VAL A 90 -25.97 9.78 15.38
N THR A 91 -25.31 9.97 14.24
CA THR A 91 -25.93 9.87 12.91
C THR A 91 -25.70 8.53 12.22
N ASP A 92 -24.81 7.69 12.73
CA ASP A 92 -24.30 6.46 12.08
C ASP A 92 -23.57 6.71 10.74
N ASP A 93 -23.35 7.97 10.36
CA ASP A 93 -22.66 8.32 9.13
C ASP A 93 -21.15 8.06 9.22
N PHE A 94 -20.57 7.63 8.12
CA PHE A 94 -19.12 7.44 8.02
C PHE A 94 -18.44 8.69 7.44
N PHE A 95 -17.34 9.09 8.05
CA PHE A 95 -16.54 10.23 7.61
C PHE A 95 -15.04 9.94 7.70
N ILE A 96 -14.21 10.71 6.97
CA ILE A 96 -12.76 10.63 7.08
C ILE A 96 -12.29 11.60 8.16
N GLY A 97 -11.73 11.04 9.22
CA GLY A 97 -11.11 11.75 10.34
C GLY A 97 -9.58 11.70 10.32
N PRO A 98 -8.93 12.10 11.41
CA PRO A 98 -7.49 11.99 11.57
C PRO A 98 -7.00 10.55 11.39
N ASP A 99 -5.77 10.38 10.89
CA ASP A 99 -5.14 9.05 10.83
C ASP A 99 -4.86 8.55 12.25
N ILE A 100 -5.29 7.32 12.54
CA ILE A 100 -5.19 6.72 13.88
C ILE A 100 -3.74 6.46 14.33
N GLU A 101 -2.81 6.31 13.39
CA GLU A 101 -1.40 6.04 13.68
C GLU A 101 -0.66 7.32 14.06
N THR A 102 -0.88 8.39 13.30
CA THR A 102 -0.15 9.66 13.48
C THR A 102 -0.90 10.68 14.31
N ASN A 103 -2.22 10.50 14.53
CA ASN A 103 -3.15 11.48 15.10
C ASN A 103 -3.19 12.83 14.35
N LYS A 104 -2.74 12.84 13.07
CA LYS A 104 -2.74 14.01 12.19
C LYS A 104 -3.79 13.88 11.10
N GLY A 105 -4.08 14.96 10.38
CA GLY A 105 -5.09 15.00 9.32
C GLY A 105 -6.49 15.39 9.83
N PRO A 106 -7.58 15.12 9.07
CA PRO A 106 -7.54 14.58 7.71
C PRO A 106 -6.94 15.58 6.71
N TRP A 107 -6.23 15.08 5.70
CA TRP A 107 -5.51 15.90 4.73
C TRP A 107 -6.27 16.03 3.40
N ARG A 108 -6.09 17.17 2.72
CA ARG A 108 -6.62 17.44 1.39
C ARG A 108 -5.58 17.27 0.27
N HIS A 109 -4.30 17.17 0.63
CA HIS A 109 -3.18 17.10 -0.32
C HIS A 109 -2.23 15.98 0.07
N SER A 110 -1.84 15.17 -0.90
CA SER A 110 -0.91 14.05 -0.71
C SER A 110 0.46 14.52 -0.19
N SER A 111 0.96 15.66 -0.66
CA SER A 111 2.26 16.21 -0.21
C SER A 111 2.29 16.51 1.29
N VAL A 112 1.17 17.02 1.85
CA VAL A 112 1.08 17.29 3.28
C VAL A 112 1.04 15.98 4.05
N TYR A 113 0.23 15.02 3.60
CA TYR A 113 0.17 13.68 4.17
C TYR A 113 1.56 13.02 4.20
N PHE A 114 2.25 12.97 3.06
CA PHE A 114 3.58 12.34 2.98
C PHE A 114 4.64 13.05 3.84
N THR A 115 4.52 14.37 3.99
CA THR A 115 5.39 15.13 4.89
C THR A 115 5.13 14.74 6.35
N ASP A 116 3.87 14.71 6.78
CA ASP A 116 3.48 14.36 8.15
C ASP A 116 3.85 12.92 8.51
N VAL A 117 3.67 11.96 7.59
CA VAL A 117 4.08 10.55 7.79
C VAL A 117 5.61 10.44 7.91
N ALA A 118 6.36 11.19 7.09
CA ALA A 118 7.82 11.23 7.18
C ALA A 118 8.31 11.84 8.51
N GLU A 119 7.67 12.92 8.96
CA GLU A 119 7.95 13.54 10.25
C GLU A 119 7.64 12.60 11.42
N HIS A 120 6.52 11.87 11.35
CA HIS A 120 6.18 10.86 12.35
C HIS A 120 7.25 9.76 12.42
N ALA A 121 7.65 9.19 11.28
CA ALA A 121 8.71 8.19 11.21
C ALA A 121 10.04 8.71 11.79
N LEU A 122 10.40 9.98 11.50
CA LEU A 122 11.58 10.62 12.07
C LEU A 122 11.47 10.79 13.60
N GLN A 123 10.29 11.20 14.09
CA GLN A 123 10.06 11.35 15.53
C GLN A 123 10.15 10.02 16.27
N VAL A 124 9.64 8.93 15.68
CA VAL A 124 9.80 7.57 16.23
C VAL A 124 11.29 7.21 16.34
N CYS A 125 12.11 7.53 15.33
CA CYS A 125 13.56 7.36 15.42
C CYS A 125 14.18 8.14 16.58
N VAL A 126 13.83 9.43 16.71
CA VAL A 126 14.37 10.30 17.75
C VAL A 126 14.01 9.76 19.15
N ASN A 127 12.77 9.34 19.34
CA ASN A 127 12.30 8.80 20.62
C ASN A 127 13.01 7.49 21.00
N ASN A 128 13.36 6.66 20.02
CA ASN A 128 14.03 5.37 20.22
C ASN A 128 15.55 5.46 20.19
N ALA A 129 16.13 6.63 19.96
CA ALA A 129 17.57 6.81 19.76
C ALA A 129 18.43 6.34 20.92
N ALA A 130 17.90 6.32 22.16
CA ALA A 130 18.62 5.86 23.34
C ALA A 130 18.62 4.32 23.48
N SER A 131 17.69 3.61 22.84
CA SER A 131 17.49 2.16 22.99
C SER A 131 17.94 1.35 21.77
N GLU A 132 18.19 1.97 20.62
CA GLU A 132 18.48 1.29 19.36
C GLU A 132 19.78 1.75 18.72
N VAL A 133 20.42 0.83 17.97
CA VAL A 133 21.59 1.17 17.14
C VAL A 133 21.10 1.83 15.86
N LEU A 134 20.93 3.14 15.90
CA LEU A 134 20.52 3.95 14.76
C LEU A 134 21.72 4.32 13.87
N THR A 135 21.44 4.54 12.60
CA THR A 135 22.42 5.00 11.61
C THR A 135 21.96 6.29 10.96
N SER A 136 22.86 6.94 10.23
CA SER A 136 22.48 8.11 9.41
C SER A 136 21.33 7.79 8.44
N ALA A 137 21.26 6.58 7.89
CA ALA A 137 20.17 6.14 7.03
C ALA A 137 18.81 6.12 7.75
N SER A 138 18.78 5.82 9.04
CA SER A 138 17.55 5.82 9.83
C SER A 138 16.91 7.20 9.93
N PHE A 139 17.71 8.26 10.01
CA PHE A 139 17.21 9.64 10.05
C PHE A 139 17.00 10.24 8.66
N LEU A 140 17.84 9.88 7.69
CA LEU A 140 17.78 10.50 6.36
C LEU A 140 16.66 9.89 5.48
N LEU A 141 16.30 8.62 5.65
CA LEU A 141 15.33 7.95 4.82
C LEU A 141 13.95 8.65 4.83
N PRO A 142 13.35 8.99 5.98
CA PRO A 142 12.09 9.72 6.01
C PRO A 142 12.19 11.11 5.35
N VAL A 143 13.30 11.81 5.52
CA VAL A 143 13.53 13.14 4.92
C VAL A 143 13.58 13.04 3.40
N VAL A 144 14.38 12.12 2.87
CA VAL A 144 14.51 11.91 1.41
C VAL A 144 13.18 11.43 0.82
N PHE A 145 12.42 10.58 1.54
CA PHE A 145 11.08 10.18 1.14
C PHE A 145 10.16 11.40 0.95
N SER A 146 10.09 12.32 1.91
CA SER A 146 9.25 13.51 1.80
C SER A 146 9.59 14.34 0.55
N HIS A 147 10.87 14.48 0.22
CA HIS A 147 11.30 15.18 -0.99
C HIS A 147 10.91 14.45 -2.27
N LEU A 148 11.11 13.13 -2.33
CA LEU A 148 10.70 12.32 -3.49
C LEU A 148 9.20 12.41 -3.76
N MET A 149 8.38 12.34 -2.72
CA MET A 149 6.92 12.38 -2.87
C MET A 149 6.42 13.74 -3.34
N LYS A 150 7.07 14.84 -2.98
CA LYS A 150 6.77 16.17 -3.53
C LYS A 150 7.06 16.27 -5.03
N LEU A 151 8.14 15.64 -5.50
CA LEU A 151 8.46 15.59 -6.92
C LEU A 151 7.47 14.73 -7.72
N VAL A 152 7.09 13.57 -7.18
CA VAL A 152 6.08 12.68 -7.79
C VAL A 152 4.73 13.38 -7.90
N GLU A 153 4.29 14.10 -6.86
CA GLU A 153 3.03 14.85 -6.89
C GLU A 153 3.03 15.93 -7.97
N SER A 154 4.16 16.61 -8.20
CA SER A 154 4.25 17.66 -9.23
C SER A 154 4.09 17.10 -10.65
N ASP A 155 4.47 15.85 -10.90
CA ASP A 155 4.28 15.20 -12.20
C ASP A 155 2.81 14.86 -12.49
N HIS A 156 2.02 14.57 -11.45
CA HIS A 156 0.59 14.24 -11.60
C HIS A 156 -0.32 15.48 -11.67
N THR A 157 0.15 16.64 -11.22
CA THR A 157 -0.62 17.89 -11.19
C THR A 157 -0.57 18.72 -12.49
N SER A 158 0.10 18.26 -13.54
CA SER A 158 0.23 18.94 -14.83
C SER A 158 -1.05 18.96 -15.69
N GLY A 159 -2.21 18.55 -15.18
CA GLY A 159 -3.49 18.59 -15.86
C GLY A 159 -4.64 18.98 -14.94
N ASP A 160 -5.17 20.19 -15.16
CA ASP A 160 -6.48 20.72 -14.71
C ASP A 160 -7.08 20.22 -13.38
N ASN A 161 -6.86 21.00 -12.32
CA ASN A 161 -7.83 21.36 -11.27
C ASN A 161 -8.76 20.29 -10.71
N LEU A 162 -8.22 19.22 -10.13
CA LEU A 162 -8.96 18.56 -9.03
C LEU A 162 -7.94 17.66 -8.33
N ALA A 163 -7.77 17.86 -7.02
CA ALA A 163 -7.17 16.83 -6.19
C ALA A 163 -7.87 15.51 -6.56
N ALA A 164 -7.12 14.56 -7.14
CA ALA A 164 -7.69 13.29 -7.54
C ALA A 164 -8.35 12.66 -6.30
N PRO A 165 -9.53 12.02 -6.42
CA PRO A 165 -10.17 11.41 -5.28
C PRO A 165 -9.21 10.40 -4.65
N PHE A 166 -9.10 10.42 -3.33
CA PHE A 166 -8.34 9.43 -2.59
C PHE A 166 -9.13 8.12 -2.51
N CYS A 167 -8.46 7.00 -2.42
CA CYS A 167 -9.12 5.69 -2.45
C CYS A 167 -8.98 4.95 -1.12
N LEU A 168 -9.93 4.05 -0.85
CA LEU A 168 -9.85 3.18 0.31
C LEU A 168 -8.75 2.15 0.12
N THR A 169 -7.92 1.98 1.12
CA THR A 169 -6.89 0.92 1.16
C THR A 169 -6.78 0.32 2.55
N ASN A 170 -6.34 -0.92 2.63
CA ASN A 170 -5.87 -1.53 3.87
C ASN A 170 -4.35 -1.60 3.84
N ARG A 171 -3.67 -0.90 4.75
CA ARG A 171 -2.20 -0.84 4.84
C ARG A 171 -1.56 -2.18 5.23
N ASP A 172 -2.35 -3.08 5.83
CA ASP A 172 -1.93 -4.42 6.23
C ASP A 172 -2.61 -5.52 5.41
N PHE A 173 -2.93 -5.23 4.15
CA PHE A 173 -3.58 -6.18 3.25
C PHE A 173 -2.62 -7.30 2.83
N GLY A 174 -2.95 -8.54 3.17
CA GLY A 174 -2.14 -9.70 2.79
C GLY A 174 -2.73 -11.04 3.23
N PRO A 175 -2.08 -12.17 2.88
CA PRO A 175 -2.58 -13.52 3.15
C PRO A 175 -2.81 -13.87 4.63
N HIS A 176 -2.22 -13.12 5.54
CA HIS A 176 -2.41 -13.28 6.99
C HIS A 176 -3.77 -12.74 7.46
N ASN A 177 -4.43 -11.90 6.65
CA ASN A 177 -5.73 -11.32 6.91
C ASN A 177 -6.81 -11.83 5.94
N LEU A 178 -6.53 -12.92 5.22
CA LEU A 178 -7.45 -13.59 4.30
C LEU A 178 -7.80 -14.99 4.80
N LEU A 179 -9.08 -15.26 4.97
CA LEU A 179 -9.59 -16.60 5.23
C LEU A 179 -9.86 -17.30 3.91
N VAL A 180 -9.42 -18.54 3.80
CA VAL A 180 -9.58 -19.36 2.59
C VAL A 180 -10.20 -20.72 2.92
N ASP A 181 -10.80 -21.34 1.91
CA ASP A 181 -11.18 -22.75 1.94
C ASP A 181 -9.97 -23.66 1.69
N ASP A 182 -10.19 -24.99 1.68
CA ASP A 182 -9.14 -25.98 1.44
C ASP A 182 -8.49 -25.91 0.04
N HIS A 183 -9.08 -25.16 -0.88
CA HIS A 183 -8.60 -24.96 -2.24
C HIS A 183 -7.97 -23.58 -2.45
N PHE A 184 -7.78 -22.79 -1.40
CA PHE A 184 -7.30 -21.42 -1.40
C PHE A 184 -8.23 -20.39 -2.05
N HIS A 185 -9.54 -20.66 -2.18
CA HIS A 185 -10.50 -19.62 -2.50
C HIS A 185 -10.73 -18.71 -1.30
N ILE A 186 -10.74 -17.39 -1.52
CA ILE A 186 -10.96 -16.40 -0.46
C ILE A 186 -12.44 -16.44 -0.03
N VAL A 187 -12.69 -16.83 1.21
CA VAL A 187 -14.01 -16.87 1.83
C VAL A 187 -14.23 -15.74 2.84
N GLY A 188 -13.17 -15.07 3.26
CA GLY A 188 -13.26 -13.97 4.20
C GLY A 188 -12.07 -13.01 4.16
N VAL A 189 -12.35 -11.73 4.38
CA VAL A 189 -11.35 -10.67 4.64
C VAL A 189 -11.58 -10.18 6.05
N ILE A 190 -10.56 -10.29 6.87
CA ILE A 190 -10.58 -9.92 8.29
C ILE A 190 -9.51 -8.87 8.56
N ASP A 191 -9.50 -8.31 9.76
CA ASP A 191 -8.51 -7.34 10.21
C ASP A 191 -8.44 -6.09 9.32
N LEU A 192 -9.46 -5.25 9.45
CA LEU A 192 -9.57 -4.01 8.68
C LEU A 192 -9.14 -2.78 9.51
N ASP A 193 -8.36 -2.95 10.57
CA ASP A 193 -7.88 -1.85 11.42
C ASP A 193 -6.91 -0.91 10.68
N GLY A 194 -6.19 -1.43 9.68
CA GLY A 194 -5.34 -0.66 8.77
C GLY A 194 -6.06 0.11 7.67
N ILE A 195 -7.42 0.13 7.66
CA ILE A 195 -8.18 0.74 6.56
C ILE A 195 -8.17 2.26 6.64
N MET A 196 -7.89 2.91 5.52
CA MET A 196 -7.90 4.37 5.40
C MET A 196 -8.19 4.84 3.97
N ALA A 197 -8.64 6.08 3.84
CA ALA A 197 -8.59 6.77 2.56
C ALA A 197 -7.17 7.32 2.36
N ALA A 198 -6.53 6.98 1.25
CA ALA A 198 -5.11 7.25 1.00
C ALA A 198 -4.84 7.69 -0.43
N PRO A 199 -3.67 8.31 -0.68
CA PRO A 199 -3.15 8.50 -2.04
C PRO A 199 -2.99 7.17 -2.76
N TYR A 200 -3.05 7.22 -4.08
CA TYR A 200 -2.95 6.01 -4.91
C TYR A 200 -1.62 5.27 -4.78
N GLU A 201 -0.53 5.98 -4.54
CA GLU A 201 0.79 5.41 -4.29
C GLU A 201 0.78 4.51 -3.04
N VAL A 202 -0.05 4.84 -2.04
CA VAL A 202 -0.23 4.03 -0.83
C VAL A 202 -1.11 2.82 -1.13
N ALA A 203 -2.18 2.99 -1.90
CA ALA A 203 -3.08 1.90 -2.30
C ALA A 203 -2.44 0.94 -3.32
N ALA A 204 -1.50 1.43 -4.12
CA ALA A 204 -0.78 0.66 -5.14
C ALA A 204 0.36 -0.20 -4.59
N GLN A 205 0.33 -0.53 -3.30
CA GLN A 205 1.30 -1.46 -2.73
C GLN A 205 0.91 -2.91 -3.03
N PHE A 206 1.91 -3.77 -3.20
CA PHE A 206 1.66 -5.21 -3.27
C PHE A 206 1.25 -5.75 -1.90
N PRO A 207 0.37 -6.78 -1.86
CA PRO A 207 -0.06 -7.37 -0.59
C PRO A 207 1.11 -7.82 0.28
N VAL A 208 1.06 -7.45 1.56
CA VAL A 208 2.11 -7.74 2.55
C VAL A 208 2.22 -9.26 2.74
N LEU A 209 3.42 -9.78 2.90
CA LEU A 209 3.70 -11.22 3.12
C LEU A 209 3.25 -12.17 1.99
N ALA A 210 2.79 -11.65 0.86
CA ALA A 210 2.37 -12.47 -0.28
C ALA A 210 3.53 -12.99 -1.14
N GLY A 211 4.77 -12.65 -0.81
CA GLY A 211 5.95 -12.96 -1.63
C GLY A 211 6.02 -12.13 -2.91
N LEU A 212 5.36 -10.98 -2.91
CA LEU A 212 5.26 -10.04 -4.03
C LEU A 212 6.06 -8.74 -3.77
N ASP A 213 6.97 -8.73 -2.81
CA ASP A 213 7.73 -7.54 -2.49
C ASP A 213 8.67 -7.16 -3.64
N PRO A 214 8.47 -6.01 -4.31
CA PRO A 214 9.40 -5.51 -5.31
C PRO A 214 10.74 -5.17 -4.65
N GLU A 215 11.82 -5.58 -5.29
CA GLU A 215 13.17 -5.25 -4.79
C GLU A 215 13.46 -3.76 -4.94
N PRO A 216 14.20 -3.19 -3.98
CA PRO A 216 14.73 -1.84 -4.13
C PRO A 216 15.54 -1.69 -5.41
N PRO A 217 15.40 -0.58 -6.17
CA PRO A 217 16.18 -0.35 -7.36
C PRO A 217 17.69 -0.52 -7.13
N GLY A 218 18.36 -1.33 -7.98
CA GLY A 218 19.78 -1.62 -7.88
C GLY A 218 20.21 -2.56 -6.75
N HIS A 219 19.28 -3.28 -6.14
CA HIS A 219 19.62 -4.22 -5.07
C HIS A 219 20.50 -5.37 -5.56
N VAL A 220 20.27 -5.90 -6.77
CA VAL A 220 21.08 -6.99 -7.37
C VAL A 220 22.53 -6.59 -7.52
N GLU A 221 22.82 -5.37 -7.93
CA GLU A 221 24.18 -4.86 -8.13
C GLU A 221 24.98 -4.82 -6.83
N THR A 222 24.29 -4.61 -5.71
CA THR A 222 24.91 -4.56 -4.38
C THR A 222 24.85 -5.89 -3.63
N ARG A 223 23.96 -6.81 -4.05
CA ARG A 223 23.74 -8.12 -3.43
C ARG A 223 23.37 -9.18 -4.48
N PRO A 224 24.38 -9.79 -5.13
CA PRO A 224 24.16 -10.85 -6.12
C PRO A 224 23.34 -12.04 -5.60
N MET A 225 23.42 -12.35 -4.30
CA MET A 225 22.61 -13.42 -3.66
C MET A 225 21.10 -13.14 -3.68
N ALA A 226 20.68 -11.89 -3.86
CA ALA A 226 19.26 -11.55 -4.07
C ALA A 226 18.74 -11.93 -5.47
N LEU A 227 19.63 -12.25 -6.40
CA LEU A 227 19.29 -12.54 -7.80
C LEU A 227 18.29 -13.70 -7.94
N GLU A 228 18.50 -14.78 -7.19
CA GLU A 228 17.61 -15.95 -7.22
C GLU A 228 16.20 -15.58 -6.78
N ARG A 229 16.06 -14.86 -5.64
CA ARG A 229 14.78 -14.38 -5.14
C ARG A 229 14.11 -13.44 -6.15
N ILE A 230 14.84 -12.48 -6.69
CA ILE A 230 14.34 -11.52 -7.68
C ILE A 230 13.88 -12.23 -8.96
N THR A 231 14.66 -13.17 -9.44
CA THR A 231 14.31 -13.95 -10.66
C THR A 231 13.01 -14.72 -10.45
N ARG A 232 12.79 -15.26 -9.25
CA ARG A 232 11.56 -15.97 -8.91
C ARG A 232 10.36 -15.04 -8.72
N THR A 233 10.53 -13.91 -8.03
CA THR A 233 9.41 -13.01 -7.67
C THR A 233 9.00 -12.06 -8.79
N LYS A 234 9.90 -11.66 -9.67
CA LYS A 234 9.64 -10.70 -10.74
C LYS A 234 8.51 -11.11 -11.71
N PRO A 235 8.40 -12.37 -12.14
CA PRO A 235 7.24 -12.81 -12.94
C PRO A 235 5.93 -12.69 -12.15
N LEU A 236 5.89 -13.11 -10.89
CA LEU A 236 4.71 -13.06 -10.03
C LEU A 236 4.22 -11.62 -9.78
N ILE A 237 5.15 -10.69 -9.58
CA ILE A 237 4.87 -9.26 -9.44
C ILE A 237 4.20 -8.70 -10.71
N ARG A 238 4.73 -9.06 -11.89
CA ARG A 238 4.16 -8.62 -13.18
C ARG A 238 2.79 -9.23 -13.44
N GLU A 239 2.63 -10.51 -13.14
CA GLU A 239 1.37 -11.23 -13.27
C GLU A 239 0.31 -10.64 -12.34
N TYR A 240 0.63 -10.40 -11.08
CA TYR A 240 -0.28 -9.75 -10.14
C TYR A 240 -0.69 -8.35 -10.59
N ASN A 241 0.26 -7.54 -11.04
CA ASN A 241 -0.02 -6.21 -11.58
C ASN A 241 -0.94 -6.28 -12.81
N TYR A 242 -0.73 -7.27 -13.68
CA TYR A 242 -1.61 -7.51 -14.84
C TYR A 242 -3.02 -7.90 -14.41
N MET A 243 -3.17 -8.79 -13.41
CA MET A 243 -4.48 -9.17 -12.85
C MET A 243 -5.23 -7.95 -12.29
N VAL A 244 -4.54 -7.08 -11.55
CA VAL A 244 -5.15 -5.83 -11.05
C VAL A 244 -5.63 -4.96 -12.20
N LYS A 245 -4.82 -4.71 -13.22
CA LYS A 245 -5.21 -3.93 -14.42
C LYS A 245 -6.43 -4.50 -15.11
N GLU A 246 -6.43 -5.80 -15.37
CA GLU A 246 -7.55 -6.48 -16.03
C GLU A 246 -8.86 -6.34 -15.24
N ILE A 247 -8.79 -6.50 -13.91
CA ILE A 247 -9.97 -6.36 -13.05
C ILE A 247 -10.48 -4.91 -13.04
N GLU A 248 -9.57 -3.94 -12.94
CA GLU A 248 -9.91 -2.51 -12.95
C GLU A 248 -10.55 -2.08 -14.28
N GLU A 249 -10.14 -2.66 -15.40
CA GLU A 249 -10.76 -2.37 -16.71
C GLU A 249 -12.23 -2.75 -16.78
N HIS A 250 -12.62 -3.82 -16.07
CA HIS A 250 -13.95 -4.38 -16.11
C HIS A 250 -14.87 -3.91 -14.95
N SER A 251 -14.30 -3.53 -13.82
CA SER A 251 -15.03 -3.38 -12.55
C SER A 251 -14.97 -1.97 -11.96
N VAL A 252 -14.01 -1.13 -12.34
CA VAL A 252 -13.80 0.19 -11.71
C VAL A 252 -14.23 1.32 -12.65
N PRO A 253 -15.10 2.25 -12.18
CA PRO A 253 -15.44 3.44 -12.94
C PRO A 253 -14.19 4.25 -13.33
N ARG A 254 -14.29 5.02 -14.42
CA ARG A 254 -13.20 5.88 -14.91
C ARG A 254 -12.68 6.79 -13.80
N GLY A 255 -11.39 6.73 -13.51
CA GLY A 255 -10.77 7.65 -12.56
C GLY A 255 -9.39 7.22 -12.15
N CYS A 256 -9.23 6.27 -11.29
CA CYS A 256 -7.90 5.87 -10.84
C CYS A 256 -7.69 4.37 -10.89
N LYS A 257 -6.57 4.03 -11.48
CA LYS A 257 -6.16 2.65 -11.66
C LYS A 257 -4.82 2.46 -10.97
N ILE A 258 -4.83 1.75 -9.84
CA ILE A 258 -3.60 1.45 -9.10
C ILE A 258 -2.67 0.54 -9.89
N GLY A 259 -3.21 -0.33 -10.76
CA GLY A 259 -2.42 -1.20 -11.62
C GLY A 259 -1.44 -0.44 -12.52
N ASP A 260 -1.74 0.80 -12.91
CA ASP A 260 -0.84 1.63 -13.72
C ASP A 260 0.34 2.19 -12.92
N ILE A 261 0.18 2.34 -11.60
CA ILE A 261 1.19 2.96 -10.74
C ILE A 261 1.89 1.99 -9.78
N MET A 262 1.43 0.73 -9.62
CA MET A 262 2.06 -0.25 -8.71
C MET A 262 3.56 -0.42 -8.91
N LEU A 263 4.06 -0.24 -10.15
CA LEU A 263 5.48 -0.34 -10.48
C LEU A 263 6.16 1.02 -10.65
N SER A 264 5.45 2.13 -10.35
CA SER A 264 5.98 3.49 -10.46
C SER A 264 7.03 3.82 -9.41
N ASN A 265 7.76 4.90 -9.62
CA ASN A 265 8.72 5.41 -8.65
C ASN A 265 8.05 5.86 -7.35
N GLY A 266 6.85 6.46 -7.43
CA GLY A 266 6.06 6.87 -6.27
C GLY A 266 5.67 5.69 -5.40
N ALA A 267 5.08 4.64 -5.96
CA ALA A 267 4.73 3.42 -5.23
C ALA A 267 5.96 2.74 -4.60
N ARG A 268 7.10 2.71 -5.31
CA ARG A 268 8.36 2.20 -4.75
C ARG A 268 8.90 3.04 -3.61
N ALA A 269 8.78 4.35 -3.68
CA ALA A 269 9.20 5.22 -2.58
C ALA A 269 8.35 4.98 -1.33
N VAL A 270 7.02 4.84 -1.50
CA VAL A 270 6.10 4.49 -0.39
C VAL A 270 6.46 3.12 0.20
N GLN A 271 6.76 2.12 -0.65
CA GLN A 271 7.20 0.81 -0.17
C GLN A 271 8.46 0.90 0.69
N GLY A 272 9.42 1.73 0.31
CA GLY A 272 10.64 1.96 1.08
C GLY A 272 10.34 2.49 2.48
N LEU A 273 9.38 3.39 2.61
CA LEU A 273 8.95 3.90 3.91
C LEU A 273 8.17 2.84 4.71
N ASN A 274 7.30 2.06 4.06
CA ASN A 274 6.55 0.99 4.72
C ASN A 274 7.48 -0.12 5.25
N GLN A 275 8.61 -0.37 4.59
CA GLN A 275 9.64 -1.31 5.04
C GLN A 275 10.66 -0.69 6.01
N TYR A 276 10.56 0.63 6.24
CA TYR A 276 11.41 1.33 7.19
C TYR A 276 11.17 0.82 8.61
N LYS A 277 12.27 0.51 9.30
CA LYS A 277 12.26 0.19 10.73
C LYS A 277 13.50 0.80 11.35
N SER A 278 13.33 1.54 12.42
CA SER A 278 14.41 2.27 13.09
C SER A 278 15.60 1.36 13.44
N HIS A 279 15.34 0.12 13.85
CA HIS A 279 16.35 -0.88 14.26
C HIS A 279 16.94 -1.71 13.10
N GLN A 280 16.46 -1.57 11.87
CA GLN A 280 16.93 -2.36 10.72
C GLN A 280 17.93 -1.58 9.86
N LYS A 281 19.11 -1.27 10.42
CA LYS A 281 20.19 -0.56 9.73
C LYS A 281 20.35 -0.96 8.27
N HIS A 282 20.42 -2.26 8.03
CA HIS A 282 20.74 -2.77 6.72
C HIS A 282 19.63 -2.52 5.69
N VAL A 283 18.35 -2.67 6.08
CA VAL A 283 17.21 -2.36 5.22
C VAL A 283 17.19 -0.87 4.88
N ASN A 284 17.37 -0.01 5.88
CA ASN A 284 17.40 1.43 5.70
C ASN A 284 18.53 1.89 4.77
N GLU A 285 19.74 1.31 4.88
CA GLU A 285 20.86 1.61 3.98
C GLU A 285 20.60 1.20 2.53
N ILE A 286 19.93 0.05 2.30
CA ILE A 286 19.56 -0.39 0.95
C ILE A 286 18.54 0.58 0.35
N TRP A 287 17.51 0.96 1.09
CA TRP A 287 16.50 1.88 0.62
C TRP A 287 17.02 3.29 0.42
N MET A 288 17.97 3.77 1.23
CA MET A 288 18.64 5.06 0.99
C MET A 288 19.33 5.10 -0.37
N ARG A 289 20.05 4.03 -0.74
CA ARG A 289 20.67 3.91 -2.07
C ARG A 289 19.63 3.84 -3.18
N ALA A 290 18.53 3.12 -2.94
CA ALA A 290 17.42 3.04 -3.90
C ALA A 290 16.75 4.41 -4.11
N TYR A 291 16.53 5.18 -3.04
CA TYR A 291 15.98 6.53 -3.13
C TYR A 291 16.88 7.48 -3.91
N ALA A 292 18.19 7.41 -3.71
CA ALA A 292 19.14 8.19 -4.51
C ALA A 292 19.01 7.88 -6.01
N ARG A 293 18.82 6.61 -6.39
CA ARG A 293 18.60 6.20 -7.79
C ARG A 293 17.26 6.65 -8.33
N LEU A 294 16.18 6.54 -7.54
CA LEU A 294 14.86 7.04 -7.93
C LEU A 294 14.91 8.55 -8.18
N LEU A 295 15.60 9.32 -7.33
CA LEU A 295 15.78 10.75 -7.49
C LEU A 295 16.54 11.09 -8.78
N VAL A 296 17.67 10.41 -9.04
CA VAL A 296 18.45 10.61 -10.28
C VAL A 296 17.64 10.24 -11.51
N GLY A 297 16.89 9.14 -11.47
CA GLY A 297 16.01 8.72 -12.57
C GLY A 297 14.92 9.74 -12.86
N HIS A 298 14.31 10.31 -11.82
CA HIS A 298 13.30 11.36 -11.95
C HIS A 298 13.89 12.61 -12.59
N LEU A 299 15.01 13.14 -12.07
CA LEU A 299 15.68 14.31 -12.62
C LEU A 299 16.14 14.12 -14.08
N SER A 300 16.53 12.89 -14.45
CA SER A 300 16.93 12.58 -15.83
C SER A 300 15.73 12.57 -16.79
N SER A 301 14.57 12.07 -16.35
CA SER A 301 13.36 12.04 -17.17
C SER A 301 12.78 13.44 -17.40
N THR A 302 12.78 14.28 -16.37
CA THR A 302 12.34 15.68 -16.49
C THR A 302 13.27 16.52 -17.36
N ALA A 303 14.59 16.28 -17.30
CA ALA A 303 15.55 16.92 -18.18
C ALA A 303 15.33 16.52 -19.64
N SER A 304 15.07 15.23 -19.93
CA SER A 304 14.83 14.73 -21.28
C SER A 304 13.54 15.27 -21.91
N SER A 305 12.47 15.39 -21.13
CA SER A 305 11.21 16.03 -21.59
C SER A 305 11.41 17.50 -21.91
N SER A 306 12.11 18.22 -21.06
CA SER A 306 12.43 19.65 -21.28
C SER A 306 13.30 19.88 -22.53
N PHE A 307 14.23 19.00 -22.86
CA PHE A 307 15.02 19.05 -24.09
C PHE A 307 14.19 18.72 -25.33
N ALA A 308 13.29 17.74 -25.25
CA ALA A 308 12.41 17.39 -26.37
C ALA A 308 11.41 18.50 -26.69
N ASP A 309 10.86 19.16 -25.65
CA ASP A 309 9.96 20.31 -25.82
C ASP A 309 10.69 21.52 -26.42
N GLN A 310 11.93 21.80 -26.02
CA GLN A 310 12.77 22.84 -26.61
C GLN A 310 13.18 22.54 -28.06
N GLU A 311 13.47 21.29 -28.40
CA GLU A 311 13.74 20.90 -29.79
C GLU A 311 12.47 21.00 -30.66
N GLN A 312 11.30 20.75 -30.12
CA GLN A 312 10.02 20.91 -30.84
C GLN A 312 9.69 22.38 -31.07
N GLU A 313 9.86 23.25 -30.07
CA GLU A 313 9.69 24.70 -30.23
C GLU A 313 10.64 25.30 -31.27
N LEU A 314 11.91 24.85 -31.30
CA LEU A 314 12.90 25.26 -32.30
C LEU A 314 12.61 24.79 -33.74
N ARG A 315 11.80 23.76 -33.91
CA ARG A 315 11.37 23.25 -35.22
C ARG A 315 10.11 23.90 -35.75
N ASP A 316 9.32 24.50 -34.86
CA ASP A 316 8.02 25.13 -35.17
C ASP A 316 8.13 26.66 -35.31
N GLU A 317 9.35 27.25 -35.20
CA GLU A 317 9.59 28.65 -35.61
C GLU A 317 9.72 28.75 -37.14
N PRO A 318 8.93 29.67 -37.79
CA PRO A 318 8.79 29.76 -39.24
C PRO A 318 10.04 30.33 -39.96
#